data_89136bcfe23c9ae125e8e71fb4186123
#
_entry.id   89136bcfe23c9ae125e8e71fb4186123
#
_cell.length_a   1.000
_cell.length_b   1.000
_cell.length_c   1.000
_cell.angle_alpha   90.00
_cell.angle_beta   90.00
_cell.angle_gamma   90.00
#
_symmetry.space_group_name_H-M   'P 1'
#
loop_
_entity.id
_entity.type
_entity.pdbx_description
1 polymer ?
#
loop_
_entity_poly.entity_id
_entity_poly.type
_entity_poly.pdbx_seq_one_letter_code
_entity_poly.pdbx_strand_id
1 'polypeptide(L)'
;MWLYLLIFFIPVFFFLSTNPGRNQHSSFLFLFLLGLSLFVGFSDMFGGYDRYIYGEIFDNIADVTTIKGDYSDSLYYYSYSSEVGYTFLNVLISFFTENRYIFILIVTLIIYTCLFISLRKYTENYPLGVVLFMGLWFFFTFTYLRQVLAATIVWLSIQYVVERKFWKFLVVFLIGFSMHNSAIIFFPLYFIPLKKISPKLIVGVMLFLLLLGLSPLPNSLFEVYESSSIVERHAEYNASGELRIAYILEAFFFLYLILKSYKYISTEKSHVVLLNMALIFCGILLLFVRSENGGRLSWYYMIGIIATITSICTYKTNIQNKIPLLLIGLSLFLYIRIYTGWQVYLNLYPYKTFFTNGVRVGDYSWENYEYNHEYDNDKFCRKAFRFLPNM
;
A
#
# COMPACT_ATOMS: atom_id res chain seq x y z
N MET A 1 -12.08 18.12 1.02
CA MET A 1 -11.18 18.04 2.18
C MET A 1 -11.91 17.64 3.47
N TRP A 2 -13.03 18.28 3.83
CA TRP A 2 -13.72 18.02 5.11
C TRP A 2 -14.10 16.56 5.34
N LEU A 3 -14.61 15.86 4.33
CA LEU A 3 -14.94 14.43 4.41
C LEU A 3 -13.71 13.58 4.79
N TYR A 4 -12.57 13.83 4.16
CA TYR A 4 -11.33 13.12 4.44
C TYR A 4 -10.79 13.40 5.84
N LEU A 5 -10.86 14.67 6.30
CA LEU A 5 -10.50 15.02 7.67
C LEU A 5 -11.41 14.35 8.70
N LEU A 6 -12.72 14.34 8.45
CA LEU A 6 -13.66 13.63 9.32
C LEU A 6 -13.27 12.15 9.47
N ILE A 7 -12.98 11.47 8.37
CA ILE A 7 -12.55 10.07 8.38
C ILE A 7 -11.23 9.92 9.18
N PHE A 8 -10.26 10.82 9.01
CA PHE A 8 -9.00 10.79 9.76
C PHE A 8 -9.21 10.98 11.26
N PHE A 9 -10.11 11.85 11.68
CA PHE A 9 -10.33 12.14 13.09
C PHE A 9 -11.12 11.07 13.84
N ILE A 10 -11.83 10.16 13.18
CA ILE A 10 -12.51 9.04 13.84
C ILE A 10 -11.53 8.20 14.68
N PRO A 11 -10.45 7.61 14.13
CA PRO A 11 -9.50 6.83 14.93
C PRO A 11 -8.72 7.69 15.93
N VAL A 12 -8.46 8.97 15.64
CA VAL A 12 -7.84 9.89 16.59
C VAL A 12 -8.75 10.10 17.81
N PHE A 13 -10.03 10.40 17.59
CA PHE A 13 -11.00 10.56 18.67
C PHE A 13 -11.14 9.27 19.49
N PHE A 14 -11.21 8.11 18.83
CA PHE A 14 -11.28 6.83 19.52
C PHE A 14 -10.01 6.56 20.35
N PHE A 15 -8.83 6.92 19.85
CA PHE A 15 -7.58 6.82 20.59
C PHE A 15 -7.58 7.73 21.83
N LEU A 16 -8.02 8.98 21.70
CA LEU A 16 -8.02 9.95 22.79
C LEU A 16 -9.10 9.66 23.85
N SER A 17 -10.22 9.05 23.45
CA SER A 17 -11.32 8.69 24.36
C SER A 17 -11.14 7.36 25.10
N THR A 18 -10.17 6.55 24.67
CA THR A 18 -9.85 5.25 25.27
C THR A 18 -8.51 5.29 25.99
N ASN A 19 -8.18 4.20 26.71
CA ASN A 19 -6.89 4.11 27.38
C ASN A 19 -5.74 4.17 26.35
N PRO A 20 -4.78 5.10 26.46
CA PRO A 20 -3.68 5.25 25.52
C PRO A 20 -2.68 4.10 25.50
N GLY A 21 -2.76 3.16 26.44
CA GLY A 21 -1.95 1.96 26.48
C GLY A 21 -2.35 0.93 25.41
N ARG A 22 -2.36 -0.34 25.80
CA ARG A 22 -2.79 -1.43 24.92
C ARG A 22 -4.29 -1.31 24.61
N ASN A 23 -4.63 -1.02 23.36
CA ASN A 23 -5.99 -0.86 22.89
C ASN A 23 -6.24 -1.76 21.69
N GLN A 24 -6.90 -2.90 21.92
CA GLN A 24 -7.14 -3.95 20.94
C GLN A 24 -8.65 -4.23 20.76
N HIS A 25 -9.45 -3.19 20.62
CA HIS A 25 -10.87 -3.31 20.29
C HIS A 25 -11.05 -3.78 18.84
N SER A 26 -11.14 -5.10 18.66
CA SER A 26 -11.25 -5.72 17.32
C SER A 26 -12.47 -5.25 16.54
N SER A 27 -13.59 -4.98 17.21
CA SER A 27 -14.80 -4.46 16.56
C SER A 27 -14.57 -3.07 15.95
N PHE A 28 -13.85 -2.19 16.66
CA PHE A 28 -13.46 -0.88 16.11
C PHE A 28 -12.60 -1.08 14.86
N LEU A 29 -11.54 -1.88 14.94
CA LEU A 29 -10.64 -2.12 13.82
C LEU A 29 -11.39 -2.68 12.61
N PHE A 30 -12.26 -3.67 12.83
CA PHE A 30 -13.04 -4.28 11.76
C PHE A 30 -13.99 -3.28 11.10
N LEU A 31 -14.82 -2.59 11.88
CA LEU A 31 -15.83 -1.67 11.35
C LEU A 31 -15.18 -0.48 10.65
N PHE A 32 -14.09 0.04 11.21
CA PHE A 32 -13.39 1.17 10.61
C PHE A 32 -12.72 0.79 9.28
N LEU A 33 -11.99 -0.34 9.24
CA LEU A 33 -11.36 -0.80 8.00
C LEU A 33 -12.39 -1.24 6.95
N LEU A 34 -13.52 -1.83 7.36
CA LEU A 34 -14.63 -2.10 6.45
C LEU A 34 -15.20 -0.80 5.87
N GLY A 35 -15.43 0.22 6.69
CA GLY A 35 -15.85 1.54 6.23
C GLY A 35 -14.86 2.16 5.25
N LEU A 36 -13.55 2.08 5.54
CA LEU A 36 -12.51 2.56 4.61
C LEU A 36 -12.49 1.75 3.31
N SER A 37 -12.65 0.43 3.38
CA SER A 37 -12.66 -0.41 2.16
C SER A 37 -13.83 -0.07 1.24
N LEU A 38 -15.00 0.23 1.80
CA LEU A 38 -16.15 0.70 1.04
C LEU A 38 -15.92 2.12 0.50
N PHE A 39 -15.38 3.01 1.32
CA PHE A 39 -15.04 4.38 0.90
C PHE A 39 -14.05 4.38 -0.28
N VAL A 40 -12.99 3.59 -0.22
CA VAL A 40 -12.03 3.45 -1.32
C VAL A 40 -12.62 2.66 -2.48
N GLY A 41 -13.30 1.54 -2.22
CA GLY A 41 -13.83 0.63 -3.23
C GLY A 41 -14.90 1.26 -4.10
N PHE A 42 -15.81 2.02 -3.50
CA PHE A 42 -16.86 2.74 -4.23
C PHE A 42 -16.40 4.06 -4.87
N SER A 43 -15.18 4.50 -4.62
CA SER A 43 -14.65 5.70 -5.23
C SER A 43 -14.66 5.56 -6.76
N ASP A 44 -14.83 6.67 -7.42
CA ASP A 44 -14.82 6.81 -8.87
C ASP A 44 -13.48 6.33 -9.50
N MET A 45 -13.50 6.01 -10.79
CA MET A 45 -12.32 5.59 -11.56
C MET A 45 -11.18 6.63 -11.49
N PHE A 46 -11.49 7.90 -11.41
CA PHE A 46 -10.50 8.97 -11.24
C PHE A 46 -10.13 9.24 -9.78
N GLY A 47 -10.55 8.42 -8.84
CA GLY A 47 -10.11 8.50 -7.45
C GLY A 47 -8.61 8.20 -7.22
N GLY A 48 -7.89 7.78 -8.27
CA GLY A 48 -6.45 7.55 -8.26
C GLY A 48 -5.94 7.33 -9.68
N TYR A 49 -4.70 7.77 -9.97
CA TYR A 49 -4.13 7.74 -11.33
C TYR A 49 -4.20 6.37 -11.99
N ASP A 50 -3.60 5.35 -11.38
CA ASP A 50 -3.55 4.00 -11.98
C ASP A 50 -4.89 3.26 -11.92
N ARG A 51 -5.85 3.76 -11.13
CA ARG A 51 -7.15 3.12 -10.94
C ARG A 51 -7.93 3.00 -12.25
N TYR A 52 -7.91 4.05 -13.07
CA TYR A 52 -8.53 4.05 -14.39
C TYR A 52 -7.90 2.97 -15.29
N ILE A 53 -6.56 2.90 -15.31
CA ILE A 53 -5.82 1.90 -16.10
C ILE A 53 -6.23 0.46 -15.69
N TYR A 54 -6.37 0.20 -14.39
CA TYR A 54 -6.84 -1.13 -13.93
C TYR A 54 -8.28 -1.43 -14.36
N GLY A 55 -9.12 -0.41 -14.46
CA GLY A 55 -10.46 -0.53 -15.01
C GLY A 55 -10.43 -0.94 -16.48
N GLU A 56 -9.62 -0.30 -17.31
CA GLU A 56 -9.45 -0.63 -18.74
C GLU A 56 -8.90 -2.05 -18.96
N ILE A 57 -7.89 -2.45 -18.17
CA ILE A 57 -7.34 -3.81 -18.21
C ILE A 57 -8.46 -4.83 -17.93
N PHE A 58 -9.24 -4.57 -16.87
CA PHE A 58 -10.34 -5.46 -16.50
C PHE A 58 -11.43 -5.52 -17.57
N ASP A 59 -11.83 -4.38 -18.15
CA ASP A 59 -12.83 -4.35 -19.21
C ASP A 59 -12.41 -5.19 -20.40
N ASN A 60 -11.17 -5.06 -20.84
CA ASN A 60 -10.66 -5.83 -21.97
C ASN A 60 -10.72 -7.35 -21.69
N ILE A 61 -10.32 -7.77 -20.48
CA ILE A 61 -10.42 -9.18 -20.07
C ILE A 61 -11.89 -9.63 -19.94
N ALA A 62 -12.76 -8.78 -19.41
CA ALA A 62 -14.18 -9.08 -19.27
C ALA A 62 -14.89 -9.20 -20.62
N ASP A 63 -14.48 -8.42 -21.61
CA ASP A 63 -14.99 -8.53 -22.99
C ASP A 63 -14.63 -9.88 -23.59
N VAL A 64 -13.38 -10.32 -23.48
CA VAL A 64 -12.96 -11.67 -23.92
C VAL A 64 -13.77 -12.76 -23.24
N THR A 65 -14.00 -12.64 -21.92
CA THR A 65 -14.86 -13.58 -21.18
C THR A 65 -16.29 -13.60 -21.72
N THR A 66 -16.84 -12.44 -22.10
CA THR A 66 -18.21 -12.31 -22.60
C THR A 66 -18.39 -13.02 -23.94
N ILE A 67 -17.45 -12.83 -24.87
CA ILE A 67 -17.49 -13.46 -26.21
C ILE A 67 -16.98 -14.91 -26.17
N LYS A 68 -16.52 -15.41 -25.02
CA LYS A 68 -15.86 -16.72 -24.86
C LYS A 68 -14.67 -16.89 -25.81
N GLY A 69 -13.94 -15.79 -26.05
CA GLY A 69 -12.74 -15.74 -26.87
C GLY A 69 -11.51 -16.34 -26.18
N ASP A 70 -10.40 -16.34 -26.90
CA ASP A 70 -9.11 -16.70 -26.33
C ASP A 70 -8.51 -15.48 -25.60
N TYR A 71 -8.11 -15.65 -24.35
CA TYR A 71 -7.45 -14.57 -23.59
C TYR A 71 -6.13 -14.12 -24.21
N SER A 72 -5.50 -14.96 -25.03
CA SER A 72 -4.33 -14.58 -25.83
C SER A 72 -4.61 -13.45 -26.82
N ASP A 73 -5.86 -13.21 -27.20
CA ASP A 73 -6.25 -12.10 -28.08
C ASP A 73 -6.35 -10.76 -27.34
N SER A 74 -6.27 -10.78 -26.00
CA SER A 74 -6.29 -9.57 -25.19
C SER A 74 -4.91 -8.90 -25.19
N LEU A 75 -4.82 -7.65 -25.65
CA LEU A 75 -3.60 -6.84 -25.61
C LEU A 75 -3.02 -6.74 -24.18
N TYR A 76 -3.89 -6.64 -23.18
CA TYR A 76 -3.51 -6.50 -21.79
C TYR A 76 -3.12 -7.82 -21.12
N TYR A 77 -3.58 -8.96 -21.62
CA TYR A 77 -3.19 -10.27 -21.11
C TYR A 77 -1.68 -10.50 -21.26
N TYR A 78 -1.11 -10.13 -22.38
CA TYR A 78 0.34 -10.21 -22.62
C TYR A 78 1.14 -9.11 -21.89
N SER A 79 0.63 -7.89 -21.84
CA SER A 79 1.31 -6.76 -21.20
C SER A 79 1.57 -6.99 -19.72
N TYR A 80 0.76 -7.82 -19.07
CA TYR A 80 0.88 -8.18 -17.65
C TYR A 80 1.19 -9.68 -17.45
N SER A 81 1.67 -10.36 -18.46
CA SER A 81 2.01 -11.80 -18.41
C SER A 81 3.07 -12.13 -17.34
N SER A 82 3.92 -11.16 -16.95
CA SER A 82 4.87 -11.31 -15.84
C SER A 82 4.21 -11.31 -14.46
N GLU A 83 2.96 -10.83 -14.33
CA GLU A 83 2.17 -10.78 -13.10
C GLU A 83 0.97 -11.75 -13.20
N VAL A 84 1.29 -13.02 -13.37
CA VAL A 84 0.32 -14.10 -13.67
C VAL A 84 -0.84 -14.16 -12.67
N GLY A 85 -0.57 -13.94 -11.37
CA GLY A 85 -1.61 -13.97 -10.35
C GLY A 85 -2.60 -12.82 -10.48
N TYR A 86 -2.11 -11.62 -10.80
CA TYR A 86 -3.01 -10.48 -11.03
C TYR A 86 -3.87 -10.68 -12.28
N THR A 87 -3.28 -11.15 -13.38
CA THR A 87 -4.02 -11.49 -14.59
C THR A 87 -5.06 -12.57 -14.33
N PHE A 88 -4.69 -13.64 -13.61
CA PHE A 88 -5.62 -14.69 -13.20
C PHE A 88 -6.77 -14.16 -12.32
N LEU A 89 -6.49 -13.23 -11.41
CA LEU A 89 -7.52 -12.59 -10.57
C LEU A 89 -8.53 -11.81 -11.43
N ASN A 90 -8.05 -11.07 -12.44
CA ASN A 90 -8.93 -10.38 -13.40
C ASN A 90 -9.84 -11.37 -14.13
N VAL A 91 -9.27 -12.45 -14.67
CA VAL A 91 -10.04 -13.50 -15.34
C VAL A 91 -11.06 -14.12 -14.41
N LEU A 92 -10.65 -14.48 -13.17
CA LEU A 92 -11.55 -15.08 -12.19
C LEU A 92 -12.75 -14.19 -11.87
N ILE A 93 -12.50 -12.88 -11.63
CA ILE A 93 -13.56 -11.93 -11.31
C ILE A 93 -14.45 -11.67 -12.54
N SER A 94 -13.90 -11.70 -13.75
CA SER A 94 -14.66 -11.48 -14.99
C SER A 94 -15.76 -12.52 -15.26
N PHE A 95 -15.69 -13.71 -14.64
CA PHE A 95 -16.79 -14.68 -14.68
C PHE A 95 -18.02 -14.26 -13.87
N PHE A 96 -17.85 -13.38 -12.89
CA PHE A 96 -18.94 -12.92 -12.01
C PHE A 96 -19.49 -11.56 -12.42
N THR A 97 -18.63 -10.68 -12.90
CA THR A 97 -18.98 -9.31 -13.27
C THR A 97 -18.26 -8.88 -14.54
N GLU A 98 -18.84 -7.95 -15.28
CA GLU A 98 -18.20 -7.21 -16.36
C GLU A 98 -18.02 -5.73 -16.01
N ASN A 99 -18.32 -5.35 -14.76
CA ASN A 99 -18.30 -3.98 -14.31
C ASN A 99 -16.98 -3.68 -13.59
N ARG A 100 -16.21 -2.72 -14.13
CA ARG A 100 -14.89 -2.31 -13.57
C ARG A 100 -14.97 -1.83 -12.11
N TYR A 101 -16.07 -1.21 -11.72
CA TYR A 101 -16.24 -0.74 -10.34
C TYR A 101 -16.38 -1.89 -9.35
N ILE A 102 -17.11 -2.94 -9.72
CA ILE A 102 -17.23 -4.15 -8.90
C ILE A 102 -15.90 -4.88 -8.81
N PHE A 103 -15.13 -4.94 -9.89
CA PHE A 103 -13.78 -5.48 -9.88
C PHE A 103 -12.90 -4.74 -8.87
N ILE A 104 -12.83 -3.40 -8.94
CA ILE A 104 -12.04 -2.58 -8.03
C ILE A 104 -12.52 -2.74 -6.57
N LEU A 105 -13.84 -2.80 -6.35
CA LEU A 105 -14.41 -3.04 -5.02
C LEU A 105 -13.94 -4.38 -4.44
N ILE A 106 -14.01 -5.46 -5.22
CA ILE A 106 -13.59 -6.81 -4.79
C ILE A 106 -12.10 -6.79 -4.43
N VAL A 107 -11.24 -6.23 -5.29
CA VAL A 107 -9.79 -6.13 -5.02
C VAL A 107 -9.52 -5.31 -3.77
N THR A 108 -10.22 -4.19 -3.61
CA THR A 108 -10.09 -3.33 -2.41
C THR A 108 -10.52 -4.08 -1.14
N LEU A 109 -11.62 -4.82 -1.18
CA LEU A 109 -12.06 -5.65 -0.05
C LEU A 109 -11.01 -6.72 0.33
N ILE A 110 -10.37 -7.36 -0.66
CA ILE A 110 -9.27 -8.31 -0.40
C ILE A 110 -8.09 -7.60 0.29
N ILE A 111 -7.67 -6.45 -0.23
CA ILE A 111 -6.58 -5.64 0.37
C ILE A 111 -6.88 -5.32 1.83
N TYR A 112 -8.06 -4.76 2.12
CA TYR A 112 -8.41 -4.34 3.47
C TYR A 112 -8.67 -5.53 4.42
N THR A 113 -9.08 -6.68 3.90
CA THR A 113 -9.16 -7.94 4.67
C THR A 113 -7.76 -8.40 5.09
N CYS A 114 -6.80 -8.44 4.17
CA CYS A 114 -5.41 -8.78 4.48
C CYS A 114 -4.77 -7.77 5.46
N LEU A 115 -5.08 -6.49 5.28
CA LEU A 115 -4.66 -5.41 6.18
C LEU A 115 -5.25 -5.59 7.59
N PHE A 116 -6.56 -5.89 7.70
CA PHE A 116 -7.22 -6.17 8.97
C PHE A 116 -6.57 -7.33 9.71
N ILE A 117 -6.33 -8.46 9.02
CA ILE A 117 -5.68 -9.63 9.62
C ILE A 117 -4.29 -9.26 10.16
N SER A 118 -3.52 -8.50 9.36
CA SER A 118 -2.16 -8.11 9.72
C SER A 118 -2.12 -7.11 10.88
N LEU A 119 -2.93 -6.05 10.84
CA LEU A 119 -2.99 -5.07 11.92
C LEU A 119 -3.51 -5.70 13.21
N ARG A 120 -4.57 -6.52 13.13
CA ARG A 120 -5.10 -7.24 14.29
C ARG A 120 -4.06 -8.12 14.97
N LYS A 121 -3.19 -8.75 14.19
CA LYS A 121 -2.20 -9.70 14.70
C LYS A 121 -0.96 -9.02 15.27
N TYR A 122 -0.49 -7.93 14.65
CA TYR A 122 0.83 -7.38 14.91
C TYR A 122 0.81 -6.03 15.62
N THR A 123 -0.34 -5.39 15.79
CA THR A 123 -0.42 -4.05 16.39
C THR A 123 -0.89 -4.12 17.83
N GLU A 124 -0.22 -3.41 18.73
CA GLU A 124 -0.54 -3.35 20.17
C GLU A 124 -1.66 -2.34 20.48
N ASN A 125 -1.81 -1.31 19.63
CA ASN A 125 -2.84 -0.27 19.77
C ASN A 125 -3.48 -0.03 18.40
N TYR A 126 -4.70 -0.54 18.19
CA TYR A 126 -5.37 -0.48 16.90
C TYR A 126 -5.70 0.95 16.44
N PRO A 127 -6.27 1.85 17.28
CA PRO A 127 -6.54 3.21 16.85
C PRO A 127 -5.28 3.94 16.39
N LEU A 128 -4.18 3.85 17.16
CA LEU A 128 -2.92 4.47 16.79
C LEU A 128 -2.31 3.82 15.53
N GLY A 129 -2.42 2.50 15.39
CA GLY A 129 -1.97 1.77 14.20
C GLY A 129 -2.74 2.22 12.94
N VAL A 130 -4.04 2.45 13.07
CA VAL A 130 -4.88 2.98 11.99
C VAL A 130 -4.52 4.43 11.66
N VAL A 131 -4.24 5.28 12.65
CA VAL A 131 -3.79 6.67 12.41
C VAL A 131 -2.47 6.68 11.63
N LEU A 132 -1.52 5.81 11.99
CA LEU A 132 -0.27 5.67 11.23
C LEU A 132 -0.52 5.18 9.80
N PHE A 133 -1.37 4.17 9.62
CA PHE A 133 -1.79 3.71 8.30
C PHE A 133 -2.40 4.85 7.47
N MET A 134 -3.30 5.63 8.06
CA MET A 134 -3.94 6.77 7.38
C MET A 134 -2.92 7.81 6.91
N GLY A 135 -1.95 8.16 7.76
CA GLY A 135 -0.93 9.15 7.41
C GLY A 135 0.10 8.66 6.38
N LEU A 136 0.48 7.36 6.45
CA LEU A 136 1.59 6.84 5.68
C LEU A 136 1.17 6.17 4.37
N TRP A 137 -0.02 5.53 4.32
CA TRP A 137 -0.31 4.61 3.22
C TRP A 137 -1.74 4.65 2.67
N PHE A 138 -2.70 5.26 3.36
CA PHE A 138 -4.12 5.22 3.00
C PHE A 138 -4.39 5.67 1.55
N PHE A 139 -3.88 6.83 1.14
CA PHE A 139 -4.15 7.35 -0.20
C PHE A 139 -3.60 6.45 -1.31
N PHE A 140 -2.51 5.73 -1.05
CA PHE A 140 -1.94 4.82 -2.03
C PHE A 140 -2.84 3.61 -2.31
N THR A 141 -3.78 3.29 -1.42
CA THR A 141 -4.79 2.24 -1.65
C THR A 141 -5.83 2.61 -2.71
N PHE A 142 -5.95 3.91 -3.06
CA PHE A 142 -6.82 4.35 -4.15
C PHE A 142 -6.22 4.06 -5.53
N THR A 143 -4.91 4.07 -5.66
CA THR A 143 -4.25 4.07 -6.96
C THR A 143 -3.37 2.85 -7.24
N TYR A 144 -2.53 2.42 -6.32
CA TYR A 144 -1.53 1.36 -6.57
C TYR A 144 -2.04 -0.04 -6.21
N LEU A 145 -3.19 -0.43 -6.79
CA LEU A 145 -3.91 -1.65 -6.39
C LEU A 145 -3.05 -2.90 -6.41
N ARG A 146 -2.27 -3.15 -7.47
CA ARG A 146 -1.44 -4.36 -7.61
C ARG A 146 -0.37 -4.45 -6.54
N GLN A 147 0.39 -3.36 -6.35
CA GLN A 147 1.48 -3.32 -5.37
C GLN A 147 0.96 -3.38 -3.93
N VAL A 148 -0.15 -2.68 -3.64
CA VAL A 148 -0.80 -2.70 -2.32
C VAL A 148 -1.38 -4.09 -2.02
N LEU A 149 -2.01 -4.73 -3.02
CA LEU A 149 -2.50 -6.11 -2.90
C LEU A 149 -1.34 -7.07 -2.59
N ALA A 150 -0.26 -7.00 -3.36
CA ALA A 150 0.92 -7.82 -3.15
C ALA A 150 1.51 -7.62 -1.75
N ALA A 151 1.67 -6.36 -1.31
CA ALA A 151 2.22 -6.04 0.01
C ALA A 151 1.36 -6.60 1.15
N THR A 152 0.03 -6.43 1.08
CA THR A 152 -0.87 -6.94 2.13
C THR A 152 -0.93 -8.47 2.16
N ILE A 153 -0.82 -9.15 1.01
CA ILE A 153 -0.75 -10.61 0.94
C ILE A 153 0.56 -11.11 1.58
N VAL A 154 1.72 -10.55 1.23
CA VAL A 154 3.00 -11.03 1.80
C VAL A 154 3.08 -10.80 3.31
N TRP A 155 2.38 -9.81 3.88
CA TRP A 155 2.30 -9.62 5.33
C TRP A 155 1.65 -10.82 6.05
N LEU A 156 0.75 -11.56 5.39
CA LEU A 156 0.19 -12.79 5.96
C LEU A 156 1.25 -13.87 6.16
N SER A 157 2.38 -13.78 5.46
CA SER A 157 3.50 -14.74 5.60
C SER A 157 4.42 -14.46 6.78
N ILE A 158 4.34 -13.29 7.43
CA ILE A 158 5.20 -12.89 8.56
C ILE A 158 5.20 -13.94 9.67
N GLN A 159 4.04 -14.53 9.97
CA GLN A 159 3.96 -15.60 10.97
C GLN A 159 4.88 -16.79 10.64
N TYR A 160 5.04 -17.13 9.37
CA TYR A 160 5.88 -18.23 8.93
C TYR A 160 7.37 -17.87 8.97
N VAL A 161 7.71 -16.57 8.88
CA VAL A 161 9.06 -16.07 9.17
C VAL A 161 9.37 -16.26 10.65
N VAL A 162 8.44 -15.89 11.54
CA VAL A 162 8.58 -16.06 13.01
C VAL A 162 8.71 -17.53 13.39
N GLU A 163 7.92 -18.41 12.78
CA GLU A 163 7.89 -19.85 13.04
C GLU A 163 8.98 -20.63 12.28
N ARG A 164 9.75 -19.97 11.40
CA ARG A 164 10.75 -20.61 10.52
C ARG A 164 10.17 -21.73 9.63
N LYS A 165 8.93 -21.56 9.15
CA LYS A 165 8.25 -22.49 8.26
C LYS A 165 8.42 -22.04 6.80
N PHE A 166 9.57 -22.39 6.20
CA PHE A 166 9.97 -21.89 4.88
C PHE A 166 8.93 -22.15 3.78
N TRP A 167 8.44 -23.37 3.64
CA TRP A 167 7.51 -23.72 2.57
C TRP A 167 6.18 -22.96 2.67
N LYS A 168 5.67 -22.75 3.89
CA LYS A 168 4.46 -21.94 4.09
C LYS A 168 4.71 -20.46 3.79
N PHE A 169 5.87 -19.94 4.19
CA PHE A 169 6.31 -18.60 3.81
C PHE A 169 6.38 -18.48 2.28
N LEU A 170 7.06 -19.44 1.61
CA LEU A 170 7.28 -19.41 0.17
C LEU A 170 5.96 -19.42 -0.61
N VAL A 171 4.98 -20.25 -0.23
CA VAL A 171 3.67 -20.29 -0.90
C VAL A 171 2.96 -18.93 -0.83
N VAL A 172 2.84 -18.33 0.37
CA VAL A 172 2.17 -17.04 0.52
C VAL A 172 2.96 -15.90 -0.16
N PHE A 173 4.30 -15.96 -0.09
CA PHE A 173 5.17 -15.04 -0.79
C PHE A 173 4.97 -15.12 -2.32
N LEU A 174 4.94 -16.33 -2.91
CA LEU A 174 4.72 -16.51 -4.34
C LEU A 174 3.35 -16.01 -4.79
N ILE A 175 2.30 -16.16 -3.97
CA ILE A 175 0.99 -15.56 -4.25
C ILE A 175 1.12 -14.03 -4.32
N GLY A 176 1.76 -13.39 -3.34
CA GLY A 176 1.98 -11.94 -3.38
C GLY A 176 2.87 -11.49 -4.53
N PHE A 177 3.95 -12.23 -4.82
CA PHE A 177 4.86 -11.97 -5.93
C PHE A 177 4.15 -12.07 -7.30
N SER A 178 3.23 -13.01 -7.45
CA SER A 178 2.43 -13.14 -8.68
C SER A 178 1.43 -12.00 -8.89
N MET A 179 1.10 -11.22 -7.84
CA MET A 179 0.26 -10.01 -7.96
C MET A 179 1.08 -8.78 -8.39
N HIS A 180 2.35 -8.69 -7.96
CA HIS A 180 3.25 -7.62 -8.35
C HIS A 180 4.72 -8.03 -8.14
N ASN A 181 5.52 -7.95 -9.19
CA ASN A 181 6.91 -8.41 -9.21
C ASN A 181 7.81 -7.75 -8.18
N SER A 182 7.55 -6.48 -7.82
CA SER A 182 8.34 -5.78 -6.80
C SER A 182 8.25 -6.41 -5.40
N ALA A 183 7.33 -7.37 -5.18
CA ALA A 183 7.27 -8.13 -3.92
C ALA A 183 8.52 -8.98 -3.68
N ILE A 184 9.38 -9.18 -4.69
CA ILE A 184 10.67 -9.86 -4.53
C ILE A 184 11.51 -9.24 -3.41
N ILE A 185 11.39 -7.94 -3.18
CA ILE A 185 12.10 -7.23 -2.11
C ILE A 185 11.78 -7.79 -0.71
N PHE A 186 10.63 -8.46 -0.54
CA PHE A 186 10.21 -9.04 0.74
C PHE A 186 10.85 -10.41 1.02
N PHE A 187 11.31 -11.12 -0.01
CA PHE A 187 11.86 -12.47 0.11
C PHE A 187 13.04 -12.59 1.10
N PRO A 188 14.02 -11.67 1.11
CA PRO A 188 15.14 -11.71 2.03
C PRO A 188 14.77 -11.70 3.51
N LEU A 189 13.56 -11.23 3.88
CA LEU A 189 13.12 -11.19 5.27
C LEU A 189 13.21 -12.56 5.97
N TYR A 190 12.94 -13.64 5.25
CA TYR A 190 12.98 -14.99 5.82
C TYR A 190 14.36 -15.37 6.36
N PHE A 191 15.42 -14.88 5.73
CA PHE A 191 16.80 -15.22 6.06
C PHE A 191 17.40 -14.36 7.15
N ILE A 192 16.74 -13.26 7.53
CA ILE A 192 17.22 -12.36 8.57
C ILE A 192 17.15 -13.07 9.93
N PRO A 193 18.22 -12.99 10.76
CA PRO A 193 18.25 -13.60 12.07
C PRO A 193 17.15 -13.06 12.99
N LEU A 194 16.53 -13.95 13.78
CA LEU A 194 15.54 -13.58 14.81
C LEU A 194 16.25 -13.07 16.09
N LYS A 195 17.17 -12.13 15.91
CA LYS A 195 17.96 -11.51 16.99
C LYS A 195 17.93 -10.01 16.85
N LYS A 196 17.89 -9.30 17.97
CA LYS A 196 18.07 -7.85 17.96
C LYS A 196 19.50 -7.52 17.53
N ILE A 197 19.61 -6.67 16.53
CA ILE A 197 20.89 -6.18 16.00
C ILE A 197 21.43 -5.08 16.94
N SER A 198 22.73 -5.00 17.17
CA SER A 198 23.25 -3.94 18.05
C SER A 198 22.97 -2.55 17.48
N PRO A 199 22.62 -1.55 18.31
CA PRO A 199 22.35 -0.19 17.84
C PRO A 199 23.51 0.42 17.04
N LYS A 200 24.77 0.12 17.42
CA LYS A 200 25.95 0.59 16.69
C LYS A 200 25.99 0.06 15.26
N LEU A 201 25.69 -1.24 15.10
CA LEU A 201 25.66 -1.86 13.78
C LEU A 201 24.49 -1.31 12.94
N ILE A 202 23.31 -1.09 13.55
CA ILE A 202 22.17 -0.45 12.85
C ILE A 202 22.59 0.91 12.29
N VAL A 203 23.17 1.79 13.11
CA VAL A 203 23.63 3.12 12.68
C VAL A 203 24.65 2.99 11.56
N GLY A 204 25.64 2.10 11.69
CA GLY A 204 26.67 1.89 10.67
C GLY A 204 26.08 1.43 9.33
N VAL A 205 25.15 0.46 9.36
CA VAL A 205 24.45 -0.02 8.15
C VAL A 205 23.59 1.08 7.53
N MET A 206 22.85 1.85 8.33
CA MET A 206 22.01 2.93 7.81
C MET A 206 22.84 4.05 7.18
N LEU A 207 23.96 4.43 7.76
CA LEU A 207 24.89 5.39 7.15
C LEU A 207 25.49 4.84 5.85
N PHE A 208 25.88 3.57 5.82
CA PHE A 208 26.37 2.93 4.61
C PHE A 208 25.32 2.93 3.51
N LEU A 209 24.07 2.56 3.81
CA LEU A 209 22.97 2.58 2.85
C LEU A 209 22.66 4.00 2.34
N LEU A 210 22.74 5.02 3.21
CA LEU A 210 22.60 6.40 2.77
C LEU A 210 23.73 6.82 1.82
N LEU A 211 24.99 6.51 2.16
CA LEU A 211 26.13 6.82 1.28
C LEU A 211 26.00 6.11 -0.08
N LEU A 212 25.57 4.85 -0.06
CA LEU A 212 25.29 4.10 -1.27
C LEU A 212 24.15 4.72 -2.08
N GLY A 213 23.06 5.13 -1.40
CA GLY A 213 21.90 5.79 -2.01
C GLY A 213 22.22 7.17 -2.60
N LEU A 214 23.22 7.86 -2.08
CA LEU A 214 23.71 9.12 -2.65
C LEU A 214 24.58 8.91 -3.91
N SER A 215 25.07 7.69 -4.13
CA SER A 215 25.81 7.30 -5.34
C SER A 215 24.85 6.96 -6.50
N PRO A 216 25.31 6.88 -7.76
CA PRO A 216 24.47 6.49 -8.89
C PRO A 216 24.13 4.98 -8.92
N LEU A 217 24.78 4.14 -8.12
CA LEU A 217 24.64 2.68 -8.17
C LEU A 217 23.20 2.14 -8.02
N PRO A 218 22.35 2.62 -7.07
CA PRO A 218 21.01 2.09 -6.95
C PRO A 218 20.13 2.35 -8.18
N ASN A 219 20.31 3.50 -8.84
CA ASN A 219 19.56 3.82 -10.06
C ASN A 219 19.97 2.92 -11.21
N SER A 220 21.27 2.67 -11.38
CA SER A 220 21.78 1.75 -12.41
C SER A 220 21.27 0.31 -12.23
N LEU A 221 21.13 -0.15 -10.98
CA LEU A 221 20.53 -1.46 -10.69
C LEU A 221 19.03 -1.51 -11.03
N PHE A 222 18.33 -0.40 -10.82
CA PHE A 222 16.91 -0.26 -11.19
C PHE A 222 16.73 -0.30 -12.71
N GLU A 223 17.57 0.43 -13.46
CA GLU A 223 17.54 0.44 -14.93
C GLU A 223 17.78 -0.96 -15.51
N VAL A 224 18.70 -1.72 -14.95
CA VAL A 224 18.94 -3.12 -15.37
C VAL A 224 17.73 -4.02 -15.07
N TYR A 225 17.07 -3.82 -13.92
CA TYR A 225 15.87 -4.59 -13.58
C TYR A 225 14.67 -4.22 -14.46
N GLU A 226 14.49 -2.95 -14.76
CA GLU A 226 13.40 -2.45 -15.62
C GLU A 226 13.60 -2.78 -17.08
N SER A 227 14.83 -2.74 -17.59
CA SER A 227 15.15 -3.12 -18.99
C SER A 227 14.89 -4.60 -19.28
N SER A 228 14.84 -5.44 -18.25
CA SER A 228 14.45 -6.86 -18.36
C SER A 228 12.93 -7.06 -18.36
N SER A 229 12.14 -6.06 -18.00
CA SER A 229 10.69 -6.07 -18.05
C SER A 229 10.23 -5.26 -19.29
N ILE A 230 9.43 -5.87 -20.16
CA ILE A 230 8.99 -5.40 -21.50
C ILE A 230 8.23 -4.04 -21.50
N VAL A 231 8.40 -3.19 -20.51
CA VAL A 231 7.63 -1.94 -20.36
C VAL A 231 8.54 -0.74 -20.58
N GLU A 232 8.71 -0.35 -21.85
CA GLU A 232 9.41 0.88 -22.27
C GLU A 232 8.87 2.20 -21.68
N ARG A 233 7.73 2.16 -20.97
CA ARG A 233 7.08 3.37 -20.43
C ARG A 233 7.68 3.94 -19.14
N HIS A 234 8.63 3.26 -18.51
CA HIS A 234 9.14 3.68 -17.19
C HIS A 234 10.49 4.43 -17.24
N ALA A 235 11.16 4.48 -18.38
CA ALA A 235 12.44 5.18 -18.53
C ALA A 235 12.33 6.70 -18.27
N GLU A 236 11.19 7.33 -18.57
CA GLU A 236 10.97 8.75 -18.34
C GLU A 236 10.81 9.12 -16.85
N TYR A 237 10.34 8.20 -16.00
CA TYR A 237 10.11 8.45 -14.57
C TYR A 237 11.35 8.35 -13.69
N ASN A 238 12.41 7.71 -14.16
CA ASN A 238 13.65 7.51 -13.41
C ASN A 238 14.71 8.60 -13.64
N ALA A 239 14.49 9.52 -14.57
CA ALA A 239 15.49 10.46 -15.05
C ALA A 239 15.82 11.62 -14.09
N SER A 240 15.09 11.81 -12.98
CA SER A 240 15.27 13.06 -12.21
C SER A 240 16.52 13.10 -11.34
N GLY A 241 17.07 11.99 -10.91
CA GLY A 241 18.27 11.96 -10.05
C GLY A 241 18.23 12.89 -8.82
N GLU A 242 17.06 13.53 -8.60
CA GLU A 242 16.85 14.52 -7.55
C GLU A 242 16.81 13.85 -6.17
N LEU A 243 17.43 14.55 -5.21
CA LEU A 243 17.47 14.09 -3.84
C LEU A 243 16.08 14.17 -3.18
N ARG A 244 15.52 13.04 -2.78
CA ARG A 244 14.24 12.97 -2.06
C ARG A 244 14.44 13.19 -0.57
N ILE A 245 14.59 14.46 -0.15
CA ILE A 245 14.80 14.83 1.26
C ILE A 245 13.74 14.23 2.17
N ALA A 246 12.50 14.08 1.69
CA ALA A 246 11.41 13.47 2.45
C ALA A 246 11.74 12.05 2.92
N TYR A 247 12.41 11.23 2.09
CA TYR A 247 12.81 9.87 2.46
C TYR A 247 13.85 9.87 3.59
N ILE A 248 14.79 10.81 3.53
CA ILE A 248 15.81 10.98 4.58
C ILE A 248 15.13 11.34 5.90
N LEU A 249 14.26 12.34 5.87
CA LEU A 249 13.55 12.82 7.07
C LEU A 249 12.67 11.74 7.68
N GLU A 250 11.94 11.00 6.86
CA GLU A 250 11.08 9.89 7.29
C GLU A 250 11.91 8.76 7.90
N ALA A 251 12.97 8.32 7.23
CA ALA A 251 13.86 7.27 7.74
C ALA A 251 14.52 7.68 9.06
N PHE A 252 15.08 8.88 9.16
CA PHE A 252 15.71 9.36 10.39
C PHE A 252 14.71 9.55 11.53
N PHE A 253 13.50 10.01 11.25
CA PHE A 253 12.46 10.14 12.27
C PHE A 253 12.14 8.78 12.90
N PHE A 254 11.85 7.76 12.09
CA PHE A 254 11.53 6.44 12.61
C PHE A 254 12.75 5.76 13.27
N LEU A 255 13.93 5.88 12.68
CA LEU A 255 15.16 5.37 13.29
C LEU A 255 15.43 6.00 14.65
N TYR A 256 15.26 7.32 14.77
CA TYR A 256 15.42 8.00 16.07
C TYR A 256 14.46 7.44 17.13
N LEU A 257 13.17 7.28 16.80
CA LEU A 257 12.20 6.72 17.74
C LEU A 257 12.54 5.28 18.14
N ILE A 258 12.92 4.45 17.16
CA ILE A 258 13.29 3.05 17.37
C ILE A 258 14.54 2.97 18.26
N LEU A 259 15.63 3.68 17.92
CA LEU A 259 16.90 3.63 18.65
C LEU A 259 16.76 4.20 20.06
N LYS A 260 16.05 5.32 20.22
CA LYS A 260 15.76 5.90 21.56
C LYS A 260 14.99 4.96 22.46
N SER A 261 14.15 4.11 21.86
CA SER A 261 13.30 3.17 22.60
C SER A 261 13.80 1.73 22.54
N TYR A 262 14.99 1.50 21.95
CA TYR A 262 15.50 0.19 21.58
C TYR A 262 15.51 -0.82 22.73
N LYS A 263 15.88 -0.38 23.94
CA LYS A 263 15.93 -1.23 25.14
C LYS A 263 14.55 -1.73 25.59
N TYR A 264 13.48 -1.02 25.25
CA TYR A 264 12.11 -1.36 25.64
C TYR A 264 11.41 -2.27 24.63
N ILE A 265 11.95 -2.40 23.41
CA ILE A 265 11.38 -3.30 22.39
C ILE A 265 11.63 -4.75 22.85
N SER A 266 10.58 -5.55 22.86
CA SER A 266 10.62 -6.96 23.26
C SER A 266 11.63 -7.76 22.45
N THR A 267 12.23 -8.78 23.07
CA THR A 267 13.09 -9.78 22.41
C THR A 267 12.32 -10.98 21.88
N GLU A 268 11.01 -10.99 22.04
CA GLU A 268 10.15 -12.02 21.47
C GLU A 268 10.29 -12.05 19.94
N LYS A 269 10.30 -13.26 19.36
CA LYS A 269 10.57 -13.47 17.93
C LYS A 269 9.68 -12.63 17.01
N SER A 270 8.39 -12.51 17.33
CA SER A 270 7.43 -11.70 16.57
C SER A 270 7.84 -10.22 16.55
N HIS A 271 8.16 -9.65 17.71
CA HIS A 271 8.60 -8.25 17.83
C HIS A 271 9.94 -8.01 17.14
N VAL A 272 10.86 -8.99 17.19
CA VAL A 272 12.16 -8.88 16.50
C VAL A 272 11.98 -8.90 14.98
N VAL A 273 11.10 -9.73 14.43
CA VAL A 273 10.80 -9.72 12.99
C VAL A 273 10.22 -8.37 12.57
N LEU A 274 9.24 -7.84 13.32
CA LEU A 274 8.63 -6.53 13.03
C LEU A 274 9.63 -5.38 13.16
N LEU A 275 10.52 -5.42 14.17
CA LEU A 275 11.63 -4.48 14.30
C LEU A 275 12.57 -4.54 13.10
N ASN A 276 12.95 -5.74 12.65
CA ASN A 276 13.79 -5.90 11.47
C ASN A 276 13.10 -5.36 10.22
N MET A 277 11.79 -5.58 10.08
CA MET A 277 11.00 -4.98 9.00
C MET A 277 11.02 -3.45 9.08
N ALA A 278 10.85 -2.86 10.27
CA ALA A 278 10.92 -1.42 10.45
C ALA A 278 12.30 -0.85 10.09
N LEU A 279 13.37 -1.56 10.42
CA LEU A 279 14.74 -1.17 10.03
C LEU A 279 14.94 -1.28 8.52
N ILE A 280 14.44 -2.35 7.88
CA ILE A 280 14.54 -2.50 6.42
C ILE A 280 13.74 -1.39 5.71
N PHE A 281 12.56 -1.04 6.20
CA PHE A 281 11.78 0.09 5.69
C PHE A 281 12.66 1.36 5.64
N CYS A 282 13.29 1.72 6.74
CA CYS A 282 14.18 2.87 6.79
C CYS A 282 15.39 2.71 5.86
N GLY A 283 15.98 1.51 5.81
CA GLY A 283 17.11 1.21 4.95
C GLY A 283 16.79 1.37 3.45
N ILE A 284 15.59 0.94 3.02
CA ILE A 284 15.13 1.11 1.63
C ILE A 284 14.98 2.59 1.30
N LEU A 285 14.37 3.39 2.17
CA LEU A 285 14.23 4.83 1.95
C LEU A 285 15.59 5.51 1.80
N LEU A 286 16.59 5.13 2.61
CA LEU A 286 17.95 5.69 2.51
C LEU A 286 18.69 5.21 1.27
N LEU A 287 18.53 3.93 0.88
CA LEU A 287 19.17 3.35 -0.28
C LEU A 287 18.64 3.98 -1.59
N PHE A 288 17.33 4.23 -1.66
CA PHE A 288 16.67 4.75 -2.86
C PHE A 288 16.36 6.25 -2.76
N VAL A 289 17.18 6.99 -2.05
CA VAL A 289 16.98 8.43 -1.81
C VAL A 289 16.99 9.29 -3.08
N ARG A 290 17.55 8.79 -4.18
CA ARG A 290 17.56 9.45 -5.49
C ARG A 290 16.60 8.83 -6.51
N SER A 291 15.82 7.82 -6.11
CA SER A 291 14.84 7.16 -6.96
C SER A 291 13.43 7.64 -6.65
N GLU A 292 12.63 7.96 -7.66
CA GLU A 292 11.23 8.31 -7.48
C GLU A 292 10.40 7.13 -7.00
N ASN A 293 10.59 5.99 -7.61
CA ASN A 293 9.83 4.77 -7.36
C ASN A 293 10.43 3.88 -6.28
N GLY A 294 11.73 4.03 -5.99
CA GLY A 294 12.43 3.18 -5.01
C GLY A 294 11.84 3.24 -3.60
N GLY A 295 11.30 4.39 -3.19
CA GLY A 295 10.61 4.52 -1.91
C GLY A 295 9.38 3.63 -1.77
N ARG A 296 8.71 3.28 -2.87
CA ARG A 296 7.56 2.36 -2.86
C ARG A 296 7.93 0.94 -2.43
N LEU A 297 9.17 0.53 -2.61
CA LEU A 297 9.64 -0.77 -2.16
C LEU A 297 9.60 -0.91 -0.63
N SER A 298 9.68 0.19 0.10
CA SER A 298 9.54 0.20 1.55
C SER A 298 8.14 -0.22 2.02
N TRP A 299 7.11 -0.07 1.18
CA TRP A 299 5.72 -0.42 1.53
C TRP A 299 5.55 -1.87 1.93
N TYR A 300 6.33 -2.79 1.36
CA TYR A 300 6.33 -4.20 1.77
C TYR A 300 6.72 -4.40 3.24
N TYR A 301 7.35 -3.40 3.83
CA TYR A 301 7.81 -3.41 5.23
C TYR A 301 7.04 -2.44 6.14
N MET A 302 6.03 -1.74 5.60
CA MET A 302 5.23 -0.72 6.31
C MET A 302 4.60 -1.24 7.59
N ILE A 303 4.09 -2.48 7.60
CA ILE A 303 3.50 -3.09 8.81
C ILE A 303 4.53 -3.19 9.95
N GLY A 304 5.82 -3.34 9.63
CA GLY A 304 6.90 -3.34 10.61
C GLY A 304 7.01 -1.99 11.34
N ILE A 305 6.92 -0.87 10.60
CA ILE A 305 6.88 0.49 11.19
C ILE A 305 5.66 0.64 12.09
N ILE A 306 4.45 0.35 11.57
CA ILE A 306 3.20 0.52 12.32
C ILE A 306 3.24 -0.31 13.61
N ALA A 307 3.60 -1.59 13.51
CA ALA A 307 3.63 -2.49 14.66
C ALA A 307 4.71 -2.12 15.68
N THR A 308 5.93 -1.80 15.23
CA THR A 308 7.03 -1.44 16.14
C THR A 308 6.74 -0.12 16.87
N ILE A 309 6.24 0.89 16.16
CA ILE A 309 5.95 2.20 16.77
C ILE A 309 4.78 2.11 17.74
N THR A 310 3.71 1.40 17.42
CA THR A 310 2.59 1.18 18.35
C THR A 310 3.03 0.42 19.59
N SER A 311 3.89 -0.60 19.45
CA SER A 311 4.49 -1.33 20.57
C SER A 311 5.33 -0.41 21.47
N ILE A 312 6.19 0.44 20.91
CA ILE A 312 6.97 1.44 21.66
C ILE A 312 6.05 2.35 22.48
N CYS A 313 4.96 2.82 21.89
CA CYS A 313 4.00 3.69 22.58
C CYS A 313 3.28 2.97 23.73
N THR A 314 3.04 1.67 23.61
CA THR A 314 2.36 0.87 24.64
C THR A 314 3.26 0.61 25.85
N TYR A 315 4.54 0.25 25.65
CA TYR A 315 5.43 -0.12 26.73
C TYR A 315 6.07 1.07 27.47
N LYS A 316 6.01 2.25 26.90
CA LYS A 316 6.71 3.41 27.44
C LYS A 316 5.76 4.39 28.13
N THR A 317 5.01 3.92 29.15
CA THR A 317 3.90 4.66 29.77
C THR A 317 4.26 5.98 30.49
N ASN A 318 5.48 6.29 30.91
CA ASN A 318 5.83 7.51 31.70
C ASN A 318 6.54 8.67 30.96
N ILE A 319 6.99 8.56 29.71
CA ILE A 319 7.61 9.71 28.97
C ILE A 319 6.70 10.31 27.90
N GLN A 320 5.52 10.13 27.86
CA GLN A 320 4.77 9.20 27.12
C GLN A 320 3.56 9.70 26.39
N ASN A 321 2.84 10.60 26.89
CA ASN A 321 1.70 11.22 26.23
C ASN A 321 2.11 12.09 25.03
N LYS A 322 3.41 12.42 24.92
CA LYS A 322 3.92 13.28 23.82
C LYS A 322 4.21 12.51 22.52
N ILE A 323 4.70 11.24 22.60
CA ILE A 323 5.04 10.49 21.39
C ILE A 323 3.81 10.14 20.56
N PRO A 324 2.72 9.59 21.13
CA PRO A 324 1.50 9.36 20.35
C PRO A 324 0.92 10.64 19.75
N LEU A 325 0.92 11.75 20.48
CA LEU A 325 0.45 13.05 19.96
C LEU A 325 1.33 13.55 18.81
N LEU A 326 2.66 13.41 18.92
CA LEU A 326 3.59 13.73 17.85
C LEU A 326 3.32 12.86 16.60
N LEU A 327 3.06 11.57 16.78
CA LEU A 327 2.74 10.65 15.69
C LEU A 327 1.40 10.99 15.03
N ILE A 328 0.39 11.35 15.80
CA ILE A 328 -0.89 11.83 15.28
C ILE A 328 -0.68 13.10 14.46
N GLY A 329 0.08 14.08 14.99
CA GLY A 329 0.40 15.31 14.29
C GLY A 329 1.17 15.08 12.98
N LEU A 330 2.18 14.20 13.00
CA LEU A 330 2.92 13.82 11.80
C LEU A 330 2.02 13.10 10.78
N SER A 331 1.20 12.15 11.24
CA SER A 331 0.27 11.42 10.37
C SER A 331 -0.75 12.37 9.73
N LEU A 332 -1.26 13.33 10.49
CA LEU A 332 -2.15 14.36 9.96
C LEU A 332 -1.45 15.26 8.92
N PHE A 333 -0.21 15.67 9.20
CA PHE A 333 0.58 16.46 8.27
C PHE A 333 0.82 15.72 6.95
N LEU A 334 1.24 14.44 7.01
CA LEU A 334 1.46 13.62 5.82
C LEU A 334 0.15 13.38 5.06
N TYR A 335 -0.92 13.11 5.78
CA TYR A 335 -2.26 12.92 5.22
C TYR A 335 -2.74 14.14 4.43
N ILE A 336 -2.63 15.34 5.03
CA ILE A 336 -2.99 16.60 4.37
C ILE A 336 -2.07 16.85 3.18
N ARG A 337 -0.76 16.63 3.33
CA ARG A 337 0.23 16.84 2.26
C ARG A 337 -0.07 15.99 1.03
N ILE A 338 -0.36 14.69 1.22
CA ILE A 338 -0.68 13.80 0.09
C ILE A 338 -2.00 14.24 -0.54
N TYR A 339 -3.04 14.49 0.26
CA TYR A 339 -4.32 14.94 -0.24
C TYR A 339 -4.20 16.22 -1.08
N THR A 340 -3.50 17.24 -0.57
CA THR A 340 -3.35 18.52 -1.29
C THR A 340 -2.49 18.38 -2.53
N GLY A 341 -1.46 17.55 -2.50
CA GLY A 341 -0.64 17.23 -3.68
C GLY A 341 -1.45 16.55 -4.79
N TRP A 342 -2.35 15.64 -4.43
CA TRP A 342 -3.18 14.93 -5.40
C TRP A 342 -4.43 15.72 -5.82
N GLN A 343 -4.88 16.69 -5.02
CA GLN A 343 -6.01 17.57 -5.38
C GLN A 343 -5.75 18.35 -6.66
N VAL A 344 -4.49 18.71 -6.94
CA VAL A 344 -4.09 19.41 -8.17
C VAL A 344 -4.46 18.60 -9.41
N TYR A 345 -4.42 17.27 -9.31
CA TYR A 345 -4.78 16.35 -10.39
C TYR A 345 -6.26 15.94 -10.34
N LEU A 346 -7.08 16.54 -9.48
CA LEU A 346 -8.50 16.21 -9.29
C LEU A 346 -8.79 14.75 -8.90
N ASN A 347 -7.79 13.99 -8.47
CA ASN A 347 -7.93 12.56 -8.17
C ASN A 347 -8.86 12.26 -6.98
N LEU A 348 -8.80 13.09 -5.93
CA LEU A 348 -9.54 12.87 -4.69
C LEU A 348 -10.67 13.89 -4.48
N TYR A 349 -10.77 14.90 -5.35
CA TYR A 349 -11.72 15.99 -5.22
C TYR A 349 -12.33 16.36 -6.59
N PRO A 350 -13.64 16.50 -6.68
CA PRO A 350 -14.63 16.13 -5.65
C PRO A 350 -14.68 14.60 -5.43
N TYR A 351 -14.97 14.16 -4.21
CA TYR A 351 -15.20 12.73 -3.96
C TYR A 351 -16.47 12.29 -4.66
N LYS A 352 -16.32 11.43 -5.64
CA LYS A 352 -17.39 10.82 -6.42
C LYS A 352 -17.38 9.30 -6.19
N THR A 353 -18.51 8.68 -6.43
CA THR A 353 -18.68 7.25 -6.21
C THR A 353 -19.25 6.57 -7.45
N PHE A 354 -19.19 5.26 -7.45
CA PHE A 354 -19.86 4.38 -8.42
C PHE A 354 -21.34 4.73 -8.67
N PHE A 355 -22.03 5.30 -7.68
CA PHE A 355 -23.45 5.67 -7.78
C PHE A 355 -23.67 7.02 -8.46
N THR A 356 -22.65 7.83 -8.66
CA THR A 356 -22.74 9.01 -9.49
C THR A 356 -22.60 8.57 -10.93
N ASN A 357 -23.63 8.79 -11.77
CA ASN A 357 -23.59 8.47 -13.19
C ASN A 357 -22.25 8.91 -13.77
N GLY A 358 -21.61 8.05 -14.58
CA GLY A 358 -20.29 8.28 -15.14
C GLY A 358 -20.14 9.53 -16.02
N VAL A 359 -21.22 10.34 -16.13
CA VAL A 359 -21.22 11.61 -16.87
C VAL A 359 -20.49 12.65 -16.02
N ARG A 360 -19.28 12.98 -16.44
CA ARG A 360 -18.43 14.03 -15.83
C ARG A 360 -18.45 15.31 -16.66
N VAL A 361 -19.64 15.78 -17.00
CA VAL A 361 -19.78 17.04 -17.74
C VAL A 361 -19.13 18.17 -16.92
N GLY A 362 -18.13 18.82 -17.51
CA GLY A 362 -17.38 19.91 -16.89
C GLY A 362 -16.21 19.49 -15.99
N ASP A 363 -15.88 18.20 -15.91
CA ASP A 363 -14.65 17.75 -15.24
C ASP A 363 -13.46 17.79 -16.21
N TYR A 364 -12.46 18.58 -15.89
CA TYR A 364 -11.20 18.64 -16.66
C TYR A 364 -10.30 17.41 -16.46
N SER A 365 -10.66 16.48 -15.59
CA SER A 365 -9.86 15.30 -15.30
C SER A 365 -9.64 14.39 -16.50
N TRP A 366 -10.59 14.31 -17.42
CA TRP A 366 -10.48 13.49 -18.61
C TRP A 366 -9.44 14.01 -19.62
N GLU A 367 -9.24 15.31 -19.71
CA GLU A 367 -8.20 15.91 -20.58
C GLU A 367 -6.79 15.54 -20.12
N ASN A 368 -6.62 15.33 -18.80
CA ASN A 368 -5.32 15.02 -18.20
C ASN A 368 -5.01 13.50 -18.22
N TYR A 369 -5.99 12.64 -18.46
CA TYR A 369 -5.86 11.18 -18.32
C TYR A 369 -6.05 10.41 -19.62
N GLU A 370 -6.02 11.06 -20.77
CA GLU A 370 -6.30 10.40 -22.06
C GLU A 370 -7.65 9.64 -22.05
N TYR A 371 -8.60 10.12 -21.26
CA TYR A 371 -9.91 9.50 -21.09
C TYR A 371 -10.74 9.63 -22.35
N ASN A 372 -11.15 8.51 -22.93
CA ASN A 372 -12.10 8.51 -24.03
C ASN A 372 -13.52 8.38 -23.51
N HIS A 373 -14.21 9.49 -23.37
CA HIS A 373 -15.58 9.53 -22.84
C HIS A 373 -16.57 8.71 -23.68
N GLU A 374 -16.45 8.68 -24.99
CA GLU A 374 -17.30 7.91 -25.86
C GLU A 374 -17.08 6.40 -25.72
N TYR A 375 -15.81 5.98 -25.65
CA TYR A 375 -15.43 4.60 -25.40
C TYR A 375 -15.87 4.09 -24.03
N ASP A 376 -15.75 4.91 -23.02
CA ASP A 376 -16.00 4.49 -21.63
C ASP A 376 -17.46 4.62 -21.19
N ASN A 377 -18.28 5.36 -21.93
CA ASN A 377 -19.65 5.65 -21.52
C ASN A 377 -20.49 4.38 -21.27
N ASP A 378 -20.35 3.37 -22.14
CA ASP A 378 -21.00 2.08 -21.98
C ASP A 378 -20.36 1.23 -20.85
N LYS A 379 -19.06 1.41 -20.57
CA LYS A 379 -18.31 0.64 -19.56
C LYS A 379 -18.75 1.00 -18.14
N PHE A 380 -19.11 2.26 -17.89
CA PHE A 380 -19.62 2.68 -16.59
C PHE A 380 -21.01 2.09 -16.27
N CYS A 381 -21.79 1.79 -17.30
CA CYS A 381 -23.17 1.29 -17.16
C CYS A 381 -23.27 -0.24 -17.27
N ARG A 382 -22.14 -0.98 -17.33
CA ARG A 382 -22.14 -2.45 -17.40
C ARG A 382 -22.82 -3.07 -16.18
N LYS A 383 -23.42 -4.26 -16.38
CA LYS A 383 -24.06 -5.02 -15.30
C LYS A 383 -23.12 -5.25 -14.14
N ALA A 384 -23.62 -5.02 -12.93
CA ALA A 384 -22.84 -5.30 -11.73
C ALA A 384 -22.51 -6.79 -11.60
N PHE A 385 -23.45 -7.67 -11.94
CA PHE A 385 -23.24 -9.11 -11.90
C PHE A 385 -23.87 -9.79 -13.11
N ARG A 386 -23.15 -10.74 -13.72
CA ARG A 386 -23.60 -11.45 -14.94
C ARG A 386 -24.88 -12.27 -14.75
N PHE A 387 -25.14 -12.76 -13.54
CA PHE A 387 -26.29 -13.58 -13.22
C PHE A 387 -27.55 -12.77 -12.87
N LEU A 388 -27.45 -11.45 -12.77
CA LEU A 388 -28.62 -10.59 -12.56
C LEU A 388 -29.27 -10.24 -13.91
N PRO A 389 -30.62 -10.25 -14.00
CA PRO A 389 -31.28 -9.74 -15.16
C PRO A 389 -30.95 -8.26 -15.40
N ASN A 390 -31.14 -7.79 -16.64
CA ASN A 390 -31.00 -6.36 -16.93
C ASN A 390 -32.03 -5.60 -16.08
N MET A 391 -31.55 -4.76 -15.15
CA MET A 391 -32.40 -3.79 -14.50
C MET A 391 -32.61 -2.60 -15.40
#